data_749816bf101fe01095fa8c84291cb378
#
_entry.id   749816bf101fe01095fa8c84291cb378
#
_cell.length_a   1.000
_cell.length_b   1.000
_cell.length_c   1.000
_cell.angle_alpha   90.00
_cell.angle_beta   90.00
_cell.angle_gamma   90.00
#
_symmetry.space_group_name_H-M   'P 1'
#
loop_
_entity.id
_entity.type
_entity.pdbx_description
1 polymer ?
#
loop_
_entity_poly.entity_id
_entity_poly.type
_entity_poly.pdbx_seq_one_letter_code
_entity_poly.pdbx_strand_id
1 'polypeptide(L)'
;MSSANLGSGFDVVAVALDSYWDSVKVKVSEGSGNIVLTEVNGPFSSHVPQGSNNIVVRALELALKAFNIEGVDVEVKLWKGIPVSSGLGGSGASAVAAIAALIGALRTPLDRLMIAGIAGLAEASVAGEPHFDNVTASSLGGLVLLLSSKPPILAKRLGVKDLSFVVSTPIVKPIEGKTGLMRKVIPRTLDLSVHIESSARLSALLYGLALGDVEALSRGLEDVVVEPARSKYIPCYDIVKSYARRGGAIGSVISGAGPSMLSITTSKDKALEVASWVERAYRDCGVDAVVKVADVAPGVEVEVGGDG
;
A
#
# COMPACT_ATOMS: atom_id res chain seq x y z
N MET A 1 0.74 -2.38 -6.30
CA MET A 1 0.09 -1.68 -5.18
C MET A 1 0.40 -2.38 -3.85
N SER A 2 0.05 -1.79 -2.73
CA SER A 2 0.19 -2.43 -1.42
C SER A 2 -1.09 -2.29 -0.59
N SER A 3 -1.34 -3.29 0.27
CA SER A 3 -2.38 -3.24 1.29
C SER A 3 -1.72 -3.35 2.65
N ALA A 4 -1.93 -2.35 3.50
CA ALA A 4 -1.37 -2.25 4.83
C ALA A 4 -2.35 -2.73 5.91
N ASN A 5 -1.82 -3.01 7.08
CA ASN A 5 -2.48 -3.42 8.32
C ASN A 5 -2.86 -4.89 8.36
N LEU A 6 -3.56 -5.44 7.39
CA LEU A 6 -4.09 -6.82 7.40
C LEU A 6 -4.81 -7.16 8.72
N GLY A 7 -5.75 -6.30 9.13
CA GLY A 7 -6.41 -6.39 10.44
C GLY A 7 -5.54 -5.86 11.57
N SER A 8 -5.13 -6.73 12.48
CA SER A 8 -4.40 -6.34 13.71
C SER A 8 -2.95 -5.88 13.52
N GLY A 9 -2.41 -5.96 12.29
CA GLY A 9 -1.04 -5.55 11.98
C GLY A 9 -0.89 -4.06 11.64
N PHE A 10 -1.64 -3.18 12.30
CA PHE A 10 -1.64 -1.74 12.05
C PHE A 10 -0.25 -1.14 12.09
N ASP A 11 0.13 -0.44 11.00
CA ASP A 11 1.42 0.22 10.76
C ASP A 11 2.65 -0.72 10.78
N VAL A 12 2.48 -2.05 10.91
CA VAL A 12 3.62 -2.99 11.00
C VAL A 12 3.53 -4.17 10.02
N VAL A 13 2.39 -4.40 9.38
CA VAL A 13 2.20 -5.47 8.39
C VAL A 13 1.64 -4.90 7.11
N ALA A 14 2.24 -5.26 5.97
CA ALA A 14 1.69 -4.94 4.66
C ALA A 14 2.02 -6.02 3.64
N VAL A 15 1.24 -6.08 2.56
CA VAL A 15 1.46 -6.98 1.43
C VAL A 15 1.48 -6.20 0.11
N ALA A 16 2.45 -6.50 -0.74
CA ALA A 16 2.46 -6.04 -2.13
C ALA A 16 1.61 -6.98 -2.99
N LEU A 17 0.73 -6.42 -3.81
CA LEU A 17 -0.19 -7.16 -4.67
C LEU A 17 -0.14 -6.62 -6.12
N ASP A 18 -0.44 -7.48 -7.08
CA ASP A 18 -0.30 -7.23 -8.52
C ASP A 18 -1.54 -6.65 -9.21
N SER A 19 -2.65 -6.43 -8.48
CA SER A 19 -3.93 -5.99 -9.07
C SER A 19 -3.90 -4.60 -9.71
N TYR A 20 -3.00 -3.72 -9.27
CA TYR A 20 -2.77 -2.39 -9.80
C TYR A 20 -1.28 -2.01 -9.66
N TRP A 21 -0.78 -1.17 -10.58
CA TRP A 21 0.60 -0.65 -10.51
C TRP A 21 0.68 0.78 -11.01
N ASP A 22 1.69 1.50 -10.56
CA ASP A 22 2.17 2.75 -11.14
C ASP A 22 3.49 2.48 -11.84
N SER A 23 3.83 3.23 -12.86
CA SER A 23 5.17 3.24 -13.42
C SER A 23 5.73 4.65 -13.52
N VAL A 24 7.04 4.77 -13.33
CA VAL A 24 7.75 6.05 -13.41
C VAL A 24 8.93 5.89 -14.34
N LYS A 25 9.04 6.78 -15.32
CA LYS A 25 10.20 6.91 -16.18
C LYS A 25 10.99 8.15 -15.79
N VAL A 26 12.28 7.97 -15.56
CA VAL A 26 13.23 9.04 -15.22
C VAL A 26 14.29 9.15 -16.30
N LYS A 27 14.60 10.39 -16.70
CA LYS A 27 15.75 10.73 -17.52
C LYS A 27 16.61 11.71 -16.75
N VAL A 28 17.90 11.41 -16.61
CA VAL A 28 18.88 12.25 -15.92
C VAL A 28 19.81 12.85 -16.97
N SER A 29 20.12 14.14 -16.82
CA SER A 29 21.10 14.87 -17.63
C SER A 29 21.93 15.79 -16.75
N GLU A 30 23.06 16.28 -17.25
CA GLU A 30 23.79 17.36 -16.58
C GLU A 30 22.89 18.60 -16.46
N GLY A 31 22.94 19.28 -15.31
CA GLY A 31 22.06 20.41 -15.06
C GLY A 31 22.28 21.09 -13.72
N SER A 32 21.28 21.85 -13.27
CA SER A 32 21.35 22.73 -12.09
C SER A 32 20.52 22.24 -10.91
N GLY A 33 20.00 21.02 -10.96
CA GLY A 33 19.19 20.42 -9.89
C GLY A 33 17.68 20.52 -10.12
N ASN A 34 17.24 20.81 -11.36
CA ASN A 34 15.81 20.91 -11.64
C ASN A 34 15.15 19.52 -11.76
N ILE A 35 14.00 19.36 -11.12
CA ILE A 35 13.16 18.16 -11.28
C ILE A 35 11.84 18.60 -11.92
N VAL A 36 11.57 18.07 -13.13
CA VAL A 36 10.39 18.43 -13.90
C VAL A 36 9.52 17.21 -14.17
N LEU A 37 8.30 17.22 -13.64
CA LEU A 37 7.26 16.26 -13.97
C LEU A 37 6.62 16.70 -15.29
N THR A 38 7.07 16.08 -16.38
CA THR A 38 6.70 16.46 -17.76
C THR A 38 5.38 15.85 -18.21
N GLU A 39 5.00 14.70 -17.63
CA GLU A 39 3.82 13.97 -18.06
C GLU A 39 3.21 13.16 -16.92
N VAL A 40 1.89 13.22 -16.78
CA VAL A 40 1.11 12.35 -15.88
C VAL A 40 -0.02 11.72 -16.67
N ASN A 41 0.05 10.41 -16.86
CA ASN A 41 -0.90 9.61 -17.63
C ASN A 41 -1.50 8.48 -16.79
N GLY A 42 -2.39 7.71 -17.38
CA GLY A 42 -3.04 6.56 -16.77
C GLY A 42 -4.46 6.85 -16.30
N PRO A 43 -5.20 5.80 -15.93
CA PRO A 43 -6.64 5.90 -15.63
C PRO A 43 -6.97 6.78 -14.43
N PHE A 44 -6.00 7.06 -13.54
CA PHE A 44 -6.19 7.87 -12.33
C PHE A 44 -5.36 9.16 -12.32
N SER A 45 -4.84 9.58 -13.47
CA SER A 45 -3.99 10.77 -13.62
C SER A 45 -4.68 12.09 -13.29
N SER A 46 -5.99 12.20 -13.53
CA SER A 46 -6.78 13.42 -13.29
C SER A 46 -6.84 13.86 -11.82
N HIS A 47 -6.54 12.95 -10.91
CA HIS A 47 -6.59 13.21 -9.45
C HIS A 47 -5.19 13.36 -8.82
N VAL A 48 -4.15 13.46 -9.66
CA VAL A 48 -2.76 13.55 -9.19
C VAL A 48 -2.32 15.02 -9.18
N PRO A 49 -1.78 15.55 -8.07
CA PRO A 49 -1.21 16.89 -8.03
C PRO A 49 -0.12 17.07 -9.09
N GLN A 50 -0.07 18.24 -9.70
CA GLN A 50 0.95 18.62 -10.68
C GLN A 50 2.10 19.40 -10.00
N GLY A 51 3.26 19.41 -10.65
CA GLY A 51 4.42 20.18 -10.22
C GLY A 51 5.06 19.71 -8.91
N SER A 52 5.64 20.63 -8.17
CA SER A 52 6.44 20.35 -6.96
C SER A 52 5.67 19.70 -5.79
N ASN A 53 4.34 19.78 -5.79
CA ASN A 53 3.50 19.13 -4.78
C ASN A 53 3.24 17.63 -5.10
N ASN A 54 3.72 17.13 -6.23
CA ASN A 54 3.61 15.73 -6.56
C ASN A 54 4.58 14.91 -5.72
N ILE A 55 4.10 13.77 -5.19
CA ILE A 55 4.90 12.86 -4.37
C ILE A 55 6.14 12.35 -5.10
N VAL A 56 6.07 12.17 -6.43
CA VAL A 56 7.20 11.73 -7.25
C VAL A 56 8.32 12.76 -7.24
N VAL A 57 8.00 14.04 -7.38
CA VAL A 57 8.98 15.15 -7.32
C VAL A 57 9.62 15.21 -5.94
N ARG A 58 8.80 15.18 -4.88
CA ARG A 58 9.29 15.18 -3.49
C ARG A 58 10.19 13.99 -3.17
N ALA A 59 9.84 12.80 -3.68
CA ALA A 59 10.65 11.60 -3.50
C ALA A 59 12.02 11.72 -4.19
N LEU A 60 12.06 12.31 -5.38
CA LEU A 60 13.31 12.55 -6.11
C LEU A 60 14.18 13.63 -5.46
N GLU A 61 13.59 14.74 -4.98
CA GLU A 61 14.31 15.77 -4.22
C GLU A 61 15.02 15.16 -3.00
N LEU A 62 14.30 14.35 -2.23
CA LEU A 62 14.86 13.69 -1.06
C LEU A 62 15.90 12.63 -1.43
N ALA A 63 15.71 11.90 -2.53
CA ALA A 63 16.66 10.91 -3.00
C ALA A 63 17.97 11.56 -3.46
N LEU A 64 17.93 12.61 -4.29
CA LEU A 64 19.11 13.36 -4.70
C LEU A 64 19.89 13.86 -3.49
N LYS A 65 19.19 14.43 -2.52
CA LYS A 65 19.82 14.90 -1.27
C LYS A 65 20.42 13.75 -0.46
N ALA A 66 19.71 12.64 -0.29
CA ALA A 66 20.15 11.49 0.51
C ALA A 66 21.38 10.80 -0.10
N PHE A 67 21.50 10.79 -1.43
CA PHE A 67 22.62 10.24 -2.16
C PHE A 67 23.73 11.26 -2.46
N ASN A 68 23.57 12.51 -2.00
CA ASN A 68 24.50 13.62 -2.24
C ASN A 68 24.81 13.81 -3.75
N ILE A 69 23.75 13.76 -4.59
CA ILE A 69 23.83 13.91 -6.03
C ILE A 69 23.50 15.37 -6.37
N GLU A 70 24.45 16.03 -7.01
CA GLU A 70 24.37 17.42 -7.46
C GLU A 70 24.70 17.53 -8.96
N GLY A 71 24.36 18.65 -9.58
CA GLY A 71 24.72 18.93 -10.97
C GLY A 71 23.92 18.14 -12.01
N VAL A 72 22.73 17.66 -11.65
CA VAL A 72 21.85 16.92 -12.56
C VAL A 72 20.45 17.51 -12.63
N ASP A 73 19.87 17.54 -13.82
CA ASP A 73 18.45 17.78 -14.04
C ASP A 73 17.74 16.44 -14.26
N VAL A 74 16.49 16.35 -13.78
CA VAL A 74 15.68 15.11 -13.80
C VAL A 74 14.34 15.39 -14.49
N GLU A 75 14.12 14.76 -15.62
CA GLU A 75 12.79 14.69 -16.25
C GLU A 75 12.07 13.45 -15.80
N VAL A 76 10.78 13.60 -15.44
CA VAL A 76 9.96 12.52 -14.88
C VAL A 76 8.66 12.39 -15.65
N LYS A 77 8.27 11.15 -15.93
CA LYS A 77 6.93 10.79 -16.42
C LYS A 77 6.31 9.77 -15.48
N LEU A 78 5.05 10.00 -15.13
CA LEU A 78 4.28 9.12 -14.23
C LEU A 78 3.09 8.51 -14.99
N TRP A 79 2.99 7.19 -14.98
CA TRP A 79 1.77 6.46 -15.29
C TRP A 79 1.06 6.07 -13.99
N LYS A 80 -0.14 6.62 -13.75
CA LYS A 80 -0.95 6.39 -12.55
C LYS A 80 -1.99 5.31 -12.78
N GLY A 81 -1.67 4.08 -12.43
CA GLY A 81 -2.55 2.92 -12.55
C GLY A 81 -3.19 2.47 -11.24
N ILE A 82 -2.74 2.99 -10.09
CA ILE A 82 -3.33 2.73 -8.77
C ILE A 82 -4.37 3.81 -8.46
N PRO A 83 -5.62 3.44 -8.09
CA PRO A 83 -6.67 4.40 -7.72
C PRO A 83 -6.23 5.34 -6.60
N VAL A 84 -6.44 6.65 -6.79
CA VAL A 84 -6.05 7.67 -5.81
C VAL A 84 -7.00 7.64 -4.61
N SER A 85 -6.49 7.87 -3.41
CA SER A 85 -7.25 7.89 -2.13
C SER A 85 -8.03 6.59 -1.85
N SER A 86 -7.61 5.46 -2.42
CA SER A 86 -8.29 4.17 -2.30
C SER A 86 -7.85 3.32 -1.09
N GLY A 87 -6.75 3.65 -0.43
CA GLY A 87 -6.15 2.80 0.62
C GLY A 87 -5.25 1.69 0.07
N LEU A 88 -4.84 1.80 -1.21
CA LEU A 88 -4.02 0.81 -1.90
C LEU A 88 -2.53 1.22 -2.02
N GLY A 89 -2.05 2.08 -1.14
CA GLY A 89 -0.65 2.49 -1.08
C GLY A 89 -0.13 3.23 -2.32
N GLY A 90 -1.05 3.87 -3.11
CA GLY A 90 -0.69 4.42 -4.42
C GLY A 90 0.33 5.57 -4.37
N SER A 91 0.33 6.40 -3.32
CA SER A 91 1.32 7.47 -3.11
C SER A 91 2.71 6.86 -2.87
N GLY A 92 2.79 5.95 -1.91
CA GLY A 92 4.04 5.24 -1.59
C GLY A 92 4.59 4.45 -2.78
N ALA A 93 3.73 3.79 -3.56
CA ALA A 93 4.14 3.07 -4.77
C ALA A 93 4.76 4.01 -5.82
N SER A 94 4.14 5.18 -6.07
CA SER A 94 4.68 6.19 -6.99
C SER A 94 6.03 6.73 -6.49
N ALA A 95 6.17 7.01 -5.18
CA ALA A 95 7.43 7.47 -4.57
C ALA A 95 8.54 6.43 -4.70
N VAL A 96 8.25 5.17 -4.36
CA VAL A 96 9.19 4.05 -4.50
C VAL A 96 9.63 3.88 -5.95
N ALA A 97 8.70 3.89 -6.91
CA ALA A 97 9.00 3.76 -8.33
C ALA A 97 9.91 4.90 -8.83
N ALA A 98 9.67 6.14 -8.40
CA ALA A 98 10.48 7.30 -8.77
C ALA A 98 11.93 7.17 -8.28
N ILE A 99 12.12 6.83 -7.00
CA ILE A 99 13.45 6.66 -6.43
C ILE A 99 14.18 5.48 -7.10
N ALA A 100 13.48 4.36 -7.31
CA ALA A 100 14.07 3.20 -7.97
C ALA A 100 14.48 3.50 -9.42
N ALA A 101 13.66 4.26 -10.17
CA ALA A 101 13.98 4.68 -11.53
C ALA A 101 15.19 5.63 -11.55
N LEU A 102 15.31 6.57 -10.60
CA LEU A 102 16.49 7.44 -10.47
C LEU A 102 17.76 6.63 -10.22
N ILE A 103 17.72 5.69 -9.26
CA ILE A 103 18.86 4.82 -8.94
C ILE A 103 19.26 3.98 -10.15
N GLY A 104 18.29 3.44 -10.90
CA GLY A 104 18.51 2.71 -12.13
C GLY A 104 19.17 3.57 -13.21
N ALA A 105 18.71 4.81 -13.44
CA ALA A 105 19.28 5.74 -14.39
C ALA A 105 20.74 6.12 -14.04
N LEU A 106 21.06 6.20 -12.75
CA LEU A 106 22.39 6.46 -12.23
C LEU A 106 23.28 5.21 -12.14
N ARG A 107 22.74 4.04 -12.52
CA ARG A 107 23.44 2.73 -12.45
C ARG A 107 24.02 2.43 -11.06
N THR A 108 23.36 2.89 -10.01
CA THR A 108 23.73 2.67 -8.61
C THR A 108 23.08 1.38 -8.08
N PRO A 109 23.74 0.62 -7.17
CA PRO A 109 23.13 -0.55 -6.56
C PRO A 109 21.82 -0.22 -5.84
N LEU A 110 20.80 -1.07 -6.04
CA LEU A 110 19.46 -0.88 -5.50
C LEU A 110 19.37 -1.40 -4.06
N ASP A 111 19.38 -0.50 -3.08
CA ASP A 111 19.02 -0.84 -1.69
C ASP A 111 17.52 -0.57 -1.46
N ARG A 112 16.76 -1.64 -1.42
CA ARG A 112 15.29 -1.58 -1.30
C ARG A 112 14.81 -1.01 0.04
N LEU A 113 15.54 -1.21 1.14
CA LEU A 113 15.18 -0.63 2.45
C LEU A 113 15.49 0.87 2.51
N MET A 114 16.59 1.29 1.89
CA MET A 114 16.90 2.71 1.76
C MET A 114 15.85 3.43 0.91
N ILE A 115 15.42 2.84 -0.22
CA ILE A 115 14.32 3.37 -1.04
C ILE A 115 13.05 3.52 -0.20
N ALA A 116 12.65 2.49 0.55
CA ALA A 116 11.48 2.54 1.42
C ALA A 116 11.60 3.65 2.48
N GLY A 117 12.78 3.82 3.08
CA GLY A 117 13.05 4.89 4.05
C GLY A 117 12.84 6.28 3.44
N ILE A 118 13.46 6.55 2.28
CA ILE A 118 13.33 7.85 1.59
C ILE A 118 11.89 8.09 1.13
N ALA A 119 11.23 7.07 0.56
CA ALA A 119 9.84 7.17 0.12
C ALA A 119 8.88 7.46 1.28
N GLY A 120 9.08 6.85 2.45
CA GLY A 120 8.30 7.15 3.66
C GLY A 120 8.49 8.58 4.16
N LEU A 121 9.70 9.12 4.10
CA LEU A 121 9.96 10.53 4.42
C LEU A 121 9.32 11.47 3.40
N ALA A 122 9.27 11.08 2.12
CA ALA A 122 8.53 11.83 1.10
C ALA A 122 7.03 11.86 1.38
N GLU A 123 6.43 10.73 1.76
CA GLU A 123 5.02 10.69 2.18
C GLU A 123 4.76 11.60 3.39
N ALA A 124 5.63 11.59 4.39
CA ALA A 124 5.52 12.46 5.55
C ALA A 124 5.51 13.95 5.17
N SER A 125 6.30 14.35 4.17
CA SER A 125 6.37 15.74 3.70
C SER A 125 5.09 16.23 3.01
N VAL A 126 4.27 15.31 2.47
CA VAL A 126 3.03 15.62 1.75
C VAL A 126 1.80 15.34 2.61
N ALA A 127 1.78 14.22 3.33
CA ALA A 127 0.63 13.75 4.10
C ALA A 127 0.73 14.03 5.62
N GLY A 128 1.88 14.53 6.09
CA GLY A 128 2.15 14.86 7.49
C GLY A 128 2.67 13.70 8.34
N GLU A 129 2.49 12.46 7.91
CA GLU A 129 2.99 11.27 8.60
C GLU A 129 3.54 10.23 7.60
N PRO A 130 4.62 9.51 7.95
CA PRO A 130 5.17 8.46 7.11
C PRO A 130 4.35 7.17 7.23
N HIS A 131 4.16 6.46 6.11
CA HIS A 131 3.55 5.13 6.05
C HIS A 131 4.59 4.11 5.59
N PHE A 132 5.48 3.73 6.51
CA PHE A 132 6.61 2.85 6.18
C PHE A 132 6.19 1.45 5.77
N ASP A 133 5.05 0.95 6.22
CA ASP A 133 4.47 -0.32 5.84
C ASP A 133 4.17 -0.40 4.32
N ASN A 134 3.45 0.59 3.77
CA ASN A 134 3.11 0.64 2.36
C ASN A 134 4.34 0.78 1.46
N VAL A 135 5.25 1.70 1.78
CA VAL A 135 6.47 1.91 0.95
C VAL A 135 7.42 0.72 1.04
N THR A 136 7.50 0.06 2.20
CA THR A 136 8.32 -1.15 2.37
C THR A 136 7.75 -2.31 1.55
N ALA A 137 6.45 -2.53 1.58
CA ALA A 137 5.81 -3.54 0.75
C ALA A 137 6.00 -3.22 -0.74
N SER A 138 5.81 -1.98 -1.16
CA SER A 138 6.02 -1.56 -2.55
C SER A 138 7.47 -1.74 -3.00
N SER A 139 8.44 -1.51 -2.12
CA SER A 139 9.87 -1.65 -2.44
C SER A 139 10.34 -3.09 -2.43
N LEU A 140 10.12 -3.82 -1.32
CA LEU A 140 10.60 -5.19 -1.13
C LEU A 140 9.77 -6.22 -1.88
N GLY A 141 8.48 -5.98 -2.06
CA GLY A 141 7.51 -6.99 -2.49
C GLY A 141 7.18 -8.02 -1.41
N GLY A 142 6.22 -8.85 -1.70
CA GLY A 142 5.80 -9.88 -0.77
C GLY A 142 4.99 -9.34 0.41
N LEU A 143 4.83 -10.17 1.41
CA LEU A 143 4.33 -9.76 2.72
C LEU A 143 5.51 -9.27 3.56
N VAL A 144 5.38 -8.07 4.13
CA VAL A 144 6.44 -7.45 4.92
C VAL A 144 6.00 -7.23 6.35
N LEU A 145 6.97 -7.43 7.25
CA LEU A 145 6.85 -7.13 8.67
C LEU A 145 7.84 -6.02 8.99
N LEU A 146 7.36 -4.90 9.52
CA LEU A 146 8.19 -3.85 10.07
C LEU A 146 8.63 -4.22 11.49
N LEU A 147 9.92 -4.18 11.72
CA LEU A 147 10.54 -4.40 13.03
C LEU A 147 10.97 -3.09 13.70
N SER A 148 10.83 -1.97 12.97
CA SER A 148 11.01 -0.61 13.51
C SER A 148 9.91 0.30 12.93
N SER A 149 9.42 1.22 13.75
CA SER A 149 8.43 2.24 13.34
C SER A 149 9.07 3.56 12.87
N LYS A 150 10.39 3.65 12.90
CA LYS A 150 11.18 4.85 12.57
C LYS A 150 12.44 4.46 11.81
N PRO A 151 13.00 5.34 10.98
CA PRO A 151 14.30 5.13 10.35
C PRO A 151 15.44 4.95 11.39
N PRO A 152 16.43 4.08 11.12
CA PRO A 152 16.54 3.24 9.92
C PRO A 152 15.45 2.15 9.91
N ILE A 153 14.86 1.92 8.72
CA ILE A 153 13.79 0.93 8.59
C ILE A 153 14.37 -0.47 8.69
N LEU A 154 13.87 -1.21 9.66
CA LEU A 154 14.11 -2.65 9.78
C LEU A 154 12.85 -3.40 9.39
N ALA A 155 12.97 -4.25 8.38
CA ALA A 155 11.84 -5.03 7.90
C ALA A 155 12.29 -6.42 7.45
N LYS A 156 11.36 -7.36 7.45
CA LYS A 156 11.55 -8.70 6.91
C LYS A 156 10.42 -9.05 5.95
N ARG A 157 10.75 -9.73 4.86
CA ARG A 157 9.76 -10.44 4.05
C ARG A 157 9.39 -11.74 4.74
N LEU A 158 8.10 -12.01 4.83
CA LEU A 158 7.58 -13.31 5.20
C LEU A 158 7.19 -14.07 3.93
N GLY A 159 7.64 -15.32 3.82
CA GLY A 159 7.18 -16.20 2.76
C GLY A 159 5.72 -16.57 3.02
N VAL A 160 4.85 -16.17 2.12
CA VAL A 160 3.43 -16.53 2.17
C VAL A 160 3.22 -17.68 1.19
N LYS A 161 2.78 -18.82 1.68
CA LYS A 161 2.39 -19.97 0.86
C LYS A 161 0.87 -20.06 0.82
N ASP A 162 0.34 -20.40 -0.34
CA ASP A 162 -1.05 -20.80 -0.52
C ASP A 162 -2.09 -19.75 -0.05
N LEU A 163 -1.78 -18.45 -0.18
CA LEU A 163 -2.74 -17.37 0.01
C LEU A 163 -2.99 -16.65 -1.30
N SER A 164 -4.26 -16.34 -1.57
CA SER A 164 -4.72 -15.47 -2.64
C SER A 164 -5.61 -14.38 -2.07
N PHE A 165 -5.70 -13.26 -2.77
CA PHE A 165 -6.31 -12.05 -2.27
C PHE A 165 -7.43 -11.57 -3.19
N VAL A 166 -8.44 -10.95 -2.61
CA VAL A 166 -9.47 -10.22 -3.35
C VAL A 166 -9.44 -8.78 -2.90
N VAL A 167 -9.08 -7.90 -3.80
CA VAL A 167 -9.07 -6.44 -3.61
C VAL A 167 -10.39 -5.89 -4.11
N SER A 168 -11.16 -5.25 -3.25
CA SER A 168 -12.40 -4.58 -3.63
C SER A 168 -12.32 -3.09 -3.37
N THR A 169 -12.57 -2.30 -4.40
CA THR A 169 -12.42 -0.84 -4.38
C THR A 169 -13.75 -0.20 -4.76
N PRO A 170 -14.50 0.38 -3.82
CA PRO A 170 -15.73 1.10 -4.14
C PRO A 170 -15.42 2.36 -4.95
N ILE A 171 -16.26 2.65 -5.94
CA ILE A 171 -16.15 3.84 -6.78
C ILE A 171 -16.81 5.01 -6.06
N VAL A 172 -15.99 5.75 -5.32
CA VAL A 172 -16.40 6.92 -4.55
C VAL A 172 -15.53 8.12 -4.89
N LYS A 173 -16.04 9.32 -4.67
CA LYS A 173 -15.25 10.54 -4.88
C LYS A 173 -14.02 10.52 -3.96
N PRO A 174 -12.83 10.78 -4.48
CA PRO A 174 -11.63 10.93 -3.65
C PRO A 174 -11.82 12.00 -2.59
N ILE A 175 -11.42 11.70 -1.36
CA ILE A 175 -11.43 12.67 -0.25
C ILE A 175 -10.01 13.18 -0.09
N GLU A 176 -9.84 14.49 -0.23
CA GLU A 176 -8.55 15.14 0.01
C GLU A 176 -8.15 14.98 1.49
N GLY A 177 -6.87 14.69 1.74
CA GLY A 177 -6.37 14.48 3.10
C GLY A 177 -6.99 13.27 3.84
N LYS A 178 -7.61 12.32 3.11
CA LYS A 178 -8.33 11.17 3.70
C LYS A 178 -7.46 10.38 4.69
N THR A 179 -6.20 10.12 4.37
CA THR A 179 -5.31 9.34 5.24
C THR A 179 -5.16 10.02 6.60
N GLY A 180 -4.92 11.34 6.62
CA GLY A 180 -4.87 12.11 7.86
C GLY A 180 -6.21 12.11 8.62
N LEU A 181 -7.35 12.16 7.92
CA LEU A 181 -8.67 12.04 8.54
C LEU A 181 -8.85 10.67 9.19
N MET A 182 -8.50 9.59 8.47
CA MET A 182 -8.60 8.22 8.97
C MET A 182 -7.60 7.92 10.11
N ARG A 183 -6.54 8.72 10.24
CA ARG A 183 -5.63 8.66 11.39
C ARG A 183 -6.25 9.36 12.61
N LYS A 184 -6.93 10.49 12.44
CA LYS A 184 -7.55 11.26 13.53
C LYS A 184 -8.69 10.53 14.24
N VAL A 185 -9.37 9.60 13.58
CA VAL A 185 -10.48 8.84 14.19
C VAL A 185 -10.01 7.68 15.08
N ILE A 186 -8.72 7.31 14.99
CA ILE A 186 -8.14 6.26 15.84
C ILE A 186 -7.91 6.80 17.26
N PRO A 187 -8.25 6.04 18.31
CA PRO A 187 -7.96 6.44 19.69
C PRO A 187 -6.45 6.65 19.90
N ARG A 188 -6.08 7.72 20.58
CA ARG A 188 -4.68 8.03 20.91
C ARG A 188 -4.18 7.30 22.15
N THR A 189 -5.07 6.81 22.96
CA THR A 189 -4.81 6.05 24.19
C THR A 189 -5.69 4.81 24.19
N LEU A 190 -5.20 3.74 24.73
CA LEU A 190 -5.91 2.47 24.86
C LEU A 190 -5.89 2.01 26.32
N ASP A 191 -6.98 1.41 26.75
CA ASP A 191 -6.97 0.66 28.00
C ASP A 191 -6.03 -0.53 27.89
N LEU A 192 -5.37 -0.90 28.97
CA LEU A 192 -4.42 -2.02 29.01
C LEU A 192 -5.05 -3.33 28.52
N SER A 193 -6.30 -3.58 28.85
CA SER A 193 -7.05 -4.77 28.38
C SER A 193 -7.19 -4.80 26.84
N VAL A 194 -7.48 -3.66 26.22
CA VAL A 194 -7.58 -3.53 24.76
C VAL A 194 -6.20 -3.70 24.13
N HIS A 195 -5.14 -3.16 24.74
CA HIS A 195 -3.78 -3.37 24.26
C HIS A 195 -3.36 -4.85 24.29
N ILE A 196 -3.69 -5.57 25.38
CA ILE A 196 -3.43 -7.01 25.53
C ILE A 196 -4.15 -7.78 24.41
N GLU A 197 -5.45 -7.51 24.19
CA GLU A 197 -6.22 -8.18 23.14
C GLU A 197 -5.65 -7.86 21.75
N SER A 198 -5.30 -6.61 21.44
CA SER A 198 -4.66 -6.22 20.18
C SER A 198 -3.33 -6.94 19.96
N SER A 199 -2.51 -7.08 21.01
CA SER A 199 -1.24 -7.81 20.96
C SER A 199 -1.47 -9.31 20.72
N ALA A 200 -2.49 -9.90 21.32
CA ALA A 200 -2.86 -11.31 21.10
C ALA A 200 -3.32 -11.52 19.63
N ARG A 201 -4.12 -10.60 19.08
CA ARG A 201 -4.54 -10.64 17.68
C ARG A 201 -3.36 -10.51 16.72
N LEU A 202 -2.43 -9.57 16.97
CA LEU A 202 -1.20 -9.44 16.18
C LEU A 202 -0.36 -10.72 16.26
N SER A 203 -0.22 -11.33 17.44
CA SER A 203 0.50 -12.60 17.58
C SER A 203 -0.17 -13.72 16.77
N ALA A 204 -1.49 -13.80 16.76
CA ALA A 204 -2.25 -14.75 15.97
C ALA A 204 -2.08 -14.49 14.45
N LEU A 205 -2.10 -13.22 14.03
CA LEU A 205 -1.83 -12.84 12.63
C LEU A 205 -0.45 -13.33 12.18
N LEU A 206 0.58 -13.00 12.94
CA LEU A 206 1.96 -13.36 12.60
C LEU A 206 2.18 -14.87 12.61
N TYR A 207 1.63 -15.58 13.57
CA TYR A 207 1.66 -17.04 13.66
C TYR A 207 0.97 -17.68 12.45
N GLY A 208 -0.27 -17.25 12.16
CA GLY A 208 -1.05 -17.74 11.01
C GLY A 208 -0.36 -17.49 9.67
N LEU A 209 0.21 -16.30 9.48
CA LEU A 209 0.97 -15.96 8.27
C LEU A 209 2.27 -16.76 8.13
N ALA A 210 2.98 -17.01 9.22
CA ALA A 210 4.27 -17.70 9.20
C ALA A 210 4.14 -19.22 9.00
N LEU A 211 3.12 -19.81 9.59
CA LEU A 211 2.94 -21.28 9.61
C LEU A 211 1.80 -21.77 8.70
N GLY A 212 1.01 -20.88 8.11
CA GLY A 212 -0.17 -21.25 7.32
C GLY A 212 -1.34 -21.72 8.16
N ASP A 213 -1.38 -21.35 9.46
CA ASP A 213 -2.49 -21.70 10.34
C ASP A 213 -3.69 -20.80 10.08
N VAL A 214 -4.72 -21.36 9.44
CA VAL A 214 -5.91 -20.63 8.99
C VAL A 214 -6.75 -20.13 10.17
N GLU A 215 -6.83 -20.88 11.29
CA GLU A 215 -7.59 -20.45 12.46
C GLU A 215 -6.91 -19.24 13.13
N ALA A 216 -5.61 -19.32 13.35
CA ALA A 216 -4.83 -18.22 13.90
C ALA A 216 -4.88 -16.99 12.97
N LEU A 217 -4.76 -17.21 11.65
CA LEU A 217 -4.87 -16.14 10.66
C LEU A 217 -6.25 -15.44 10.73
N SER A 218 -7.33 -16.24 10.77
CA SER A 218 -8.70 -15.69 10.89
C SER A 218 -8.86 -14.82 12.14
N ARG A 219 -8.31 -15.25 13.27
CA ARG A 219 -8.30 -14.46 14.51
C ARG A 219 -7.49 -13.18 14.38
N GLY A 220 -6.32 -13.27 13.75
CA GLY A 220 -5.42 -12.14 13.56
C GLY A 220 -5.95 -11.08 12.58
N LEU A 221 -6.81 -11.46 11.63
CA LEU A 221 -7.47 -10.54 10.72
C LEU A 221 -8.58 -9.70 11.38
N GLU A 222 -8.98 -10.03 12.60
CA GLU A 222 -9.94 -9.24 13.37
C GLU A 222 -9.22 -8.18 14.21
N ASP A 223 -9.28 -6.93 13.78
CA ASP A 223 -8.74 -5.78 14.50
C ASP A 223 -9.75 -5.27 15.55
N VAL A 224 -9.27 -4.99 16.75
CA VAL A 224 -10.09 -4.50 17.88
C VAL A 224 -9.92 -3.00 18.14
N VAL A 225 -9.08 -2.30 17.39
CA VAL A 225 -8.76 -0.88 17.60
C VAL A 225 -9.07 -0.02 16.38
N VAL A 226 -8.43 -0.30 15.26
CA VAL A 226 -8.42 0.58 14.10
C VAL A 226 -9.64 0.36 13.20
N GLU A 227 -9.95 -0.89 12.87
CA GLU A 227 -11.14 -1.20 12.05
C GLU A 227 -12.45 -0.74 12.70
N PRO A 228 -12.70 -0.96 14.02
CA PRO A 228 -13.89 -0.41 14.67
C PRO A 228 -14.01 1.11 14.57
N ALA A 229 -12.89 1.83 14.61
CA ALA A 229 -12.88 3.28 14.48
C ALA A 229 -13.14 3.75 13.04
N ARG A 230 -12.69 2.98 12.03
CA ARG A 230 -12.76 3.32 10.61
C ARG A 230 -13.98 2.76 9.88
N SER A 231 -14.57 1.66 10.33
CA SER A 231 -15.60 0.88 9.62
C SER A 231 -16.78 1.73 9.14
N LYS A 232 -17.24 2.69 9.95
CA LYS A 232 -18.34 3.61 9.62
C LYS A 232 -18.05 4.54 8.42
N TYR A 233 -16.79 4.67 8.02
CA TYR A 233 -16.39 5.47 6.86
C TYR A 233 -16.13 4.61 5.60
N ILE A 234 -16.28 3.28 5.72
CA ILE A 234 -16.05 2.34 4.63
C ILE A 234 -17.41 1.92 4.06
N PRO A 235 -17.70 2.22 2.80
CA PRO A 235 -18.95 1.82 2.16
C PRO A 235 -19.15 0.31 2.23
N CYS A 236 -20.34 -0.12 2.62
CA CYS A 236 -20.75 -1.53 2.66
C CYS A 236 -19.89 -2.45 3.57
N TYR A 237 -19.15 -1.91 4.52
CA TYR A 237 -18.15 -2.66 5.33
C TYR A 237 -18.69 -3.99 5.87
N ASP A 238 -19.78 -3.98 6.64
CA ASP A 238 -20.32 -5.19 7.27
C ASP A 238 -20.88 -6.19 6.24
N ILE A 239 -21.52 -5.67 5.19
CA ILE A 239 -22.09 -6.48 4.11
C ILE A 239 -20.97 -7.19 3.36
N VAL A 240 -19.90 -6.48 2.98
CA VAL A 240 -18.73 -7.05 2.29
C VAL A 240 -18.06 -8.13 3.16
N LYS A 241 -17.80 -7.86 4.45
CA LYS A 241 -17.24 -8.88 5.38
C LYS A 241 -18.12 -10.12 5.47
N SER A 242 -19.43 -9.93 5.59
CA SER A 242 -20.38 -11.04 5.69
C SER A 242 -20.40 -11.89 4.42
N TYR A 243 -20.44 -11.26 3.24
CA TYR A 243 -20.51 -11.96 1.95
C TYR A 243 -19.18 -12.64 1.60
N ALA A 244 -18.04 -11.99 1.88
CA ALA A 244 -16.73 -12.60 1.70
C ALA A 244 -16.58 -13.88 2.56
N ARG A 245 -17.04 -13.83 3.81
CA ARG A 245 -17.04 -15.01 4.69
C ARG A 245 -17.93 -16.14 4.13
N ARG A 246 -19.11 -15.83 3.59
CA ARG A 246 -19.97 -16.80 2.91
C ARG A 246 -19.31 -17.42 1.68
N GLY A 247 -18.50 -16.65 0.95
CA GLY A 247 -17.70 -17.12 -0.18
C GLY A 247 -16.49 -17.96 0.22
N GLY A 248 -16.19 -18.06 1.51
CA GLY A 248 -15.06 -18.87 2.03
C GLY A 248 -13.77 -18.08 2.25
N ALA A 249 -13.84 -16.73 2.40
CA ALA A 249 -12.70 -15.95 2.84
C ALA A 249 -12.30 -16.31 4.28
N ILE A 250 -11.00 -16.40 4.56
CA ILE A 250 -10.43 -16.51 5.92
C ILE A 250 -10.84 -15.29 6.74
N GLY A 251 -10.79 -14.11 6.13
CA GLY A 251 -11.22 -12.85 6.68
C GLY A 251 -11.22 -11.75 5.64
N SER A 252 -11.87 -10.62 5.96
CA SER A 252 -11.86 -9.41 5.15
C SER A 252 -11.55 -8.22 6.03
N VAL A 253 -10.64 -7.36 5.59
CA VAL A 253 -10.09 -6.25 6.36
C VAL A 253 -10.11 -4.96 5.53
N ILE A 254 -10.02 -3.82 6.19
CA ILE A 254 -9.82 -2.53 5.53
C ILE A 254 -8.39 -2.49 4.97
N SER A 255 -8.24 -2.18 3.69
CA SER A 255 -6.92 -1.96 3.09
C SER A 255 -6.39 -0.57 3.47
N GLY A 256 -5.34 -0.53 4.31
CA GLY A 256 -4.75 0.71 4.80
C GLY A 256 -5.77 1.64 5.44
N ALA A 257 -5.96 2.84 4.89
CA ALA A 257 -6.96 3.82 5.33
C ALA A 257 -8.33 3.66 4.63
N GLY A 258 -8.55 2.59 3.87
CA GLY A 258 -9.75 2.38 3.07
C GLY A 258 -9.86 3.35 1.87
N PRO A 259 -11.00 3.43 1.17
CA PRO A 259 -12.20 2.63 1.36
C PRO A 259 -12.12 1.21 0.80
N SER A 260 -11.02 0.85 0.12
CA SER A 260 -10.85 -0.52 -0.35
C SER A 260 -10.80 -1.51 0.80
N MET A 261 -11.28 -2.72 0.51
CA MET A 261 -11.18 -3.85 1.42
C MET A 261 -10.35 -4.97 0.77
N LEU A 262 -9.71 -5.76 1.60
CA LEU A 262 -8.92 -6.91 1.22
C LEU A 262 -9.52 -8.16 1.86
N SER A 263 -9.93 -9.13 1.05
CA SER A 263 -10.30 -10.46 1.53
C SER A 263 -9.17 -11.44 1.26
N ILE A 264 -8.92 -12.35 2.19
CA ILE A 264 -7.82 -13.30 2.14
C ILE A 264 -8.39 -14.71 2.06
N THR A 265 -7.81 -15.54 1.19
CA THR A 265 -8.26 -16.91 0.90
C THR A 265 -7.09 -17.89 0.83
N THR A 266 -7.38 -19.17 0.89
CA THR A 266 -6.38 -20.25 0.84
C THR A 266 -5.98 -20.67 -0.57
N SER A 267 -6.63 -20.15 -1.62
CA SER A 267 -6.32 -20.51 -3.01
C SER A 267 -6.93 -19.50 -3.99
N LYS A 268 -6.44 -19.52 -5.23
CA LYS A 268 -6.96 -18.69 -6.32
C LYS A 268 -8.41 -19.04 -6.68
N ASP A 269 -8.78 -20.33 -6.65
CA ASP A 269 -10.16 -20.74 -6.92
C ASP A 269 -11.12 -20.19 -5.86
N LYS A 270 -10.72 -20.23 -4.59
CA LYS A 270 -11.47 -19.60 -3.51
C LYS A 270 -11.54 -18.09 -3.65
N ALA A 271 -10.46 -17.45 -4.12
CA ALA A 271 -10.48 -16.01 -4.38
C ALA A 271 -11.47 -15.64 -5.48
N LEU A 272 -11.62 -16.43 -6.54
CA LEU A 272 -12.63 -16.20 -7.58
C LEU A 272 -14.05 -16.34 -7.04
N GLU A 273 -14.30 -17.34 -6.17
CA GLU A 273 -15.60 -17.50 -5.50
C GLU A 273 -15.90 -16.31 -4.59
N VAL A 274 -14.95 -15.92 -3.75
CA VAL A 274 -15.08 -14.75 -2.86
C VAL A 274 -15.28 -13.46 -3.64
N ALA A 275 -14.59 -13.27 -4.77
CA ALA A 275 -14.77 -12.10 -5.63
C ALA A 275 -16.22 -11.95 -6.10
N SER A 276 -16.84 -13.04 -6.55
CA SER A 276 -18.26 -13.07 -6.97
C SER A 276 -19.19 -12.70 -5.81
N TRP A 277 -18.93 -13.19 -4.60
CA TRP A 277 -19.70 -12.82 -3.42
C TRP A 277 -19.52 -11.34 -3.05
N VAL A 278 -18.30 -10.82 -3.10
CA VAL A 278 -18.00 -9.41 -2.81
C VAL A 278 -18.63 -8.47 -3.84
N GLU A 279 -18.60 -8.82 -5.14
CA GLU A 279 -19.33 -8.06 -6.18
C GLU A 279 -20.83 -8.01 -5.88
N ARG A 280 -21.42 -9.14 -5.48
CA ARG A 280 -22.81 -9.19 -5.07
C ARG A 280 -23.09 -8.32 -3.85
N ALA A 281 -22.18 -8.33 -2.85
CA ALA A 281 -22.29 -7.49 -1.66
C ALA A 281 -22.43 -6.00 -2.02
N TYR A 282 -21.58 -5.51 -2.92
CA TYR A 282 -21.63 -4.11 -3.38
C TYR A 282 -22.90 -3.81 -4.16
N ARG A 283 -23.37 -4.72 -5.05
CA ARG A 283 -24.65 -4.56 -5.75
C ARG A 283 -25.83 -4.48 -4.79
N ASP A 284 -25.90 -5.40 -3.81
CA ASP A 284 -26.98 -5.43 -2.81
C ASP A 284 -26.97 -4.20 -1.89
N CYS A 285 -25.80 -3.56 -1.74
CA CYS A 285 -25.60 -2.33 -0.98
C CYS A 285 -25.84 -1.05 -1.82
N GLY A 286 -25.99 -1.16 -3.14
CA GLY A 286 -26.20 -0.02 -4.03
C GLY A 286 -24.94 0.83 -4.28
N VAL A 287 -23.75 0.25 -4.19
CA VAL A 287 -22.45 0.92 -4.40
C VAL A 287 -21.71 0.26 -5.55
N ASP A 288 -21.26 1.04 -6.52
CA ASP A 288 -20.38 0.54 -7.58
C ASP A 288 -18.98 0.27 -7.03
N ALA A 289 -18.39 -0.85 -7.44
CA ALA A 289 -17.05 -1.24 -7.02
C ALA A 289 -16.30 -2.02 -8.10
N VAL A 290 -14.99 -1.93 -8.08
CA VAL A 290 -14.11 -2.81 -8.86
C VAL A 290 -13.58 -3.89 -7.93
N VAL A 291 -13.79 -5.16 -8.29
CA VAL A 291 -13.30 -6.31 -7.54
C VAL A 291 -12.28 -7.06 -8.39
N LYS A 292 -11.10 -7.34 -7.83
CA LYS A 292 -10.00 -8.04 -8.51
C LYS A 292 -9.43 -9.13 -7.62
N VAL A 293 -9.19 -10.30 -8.19
CA VAL A 293 -8.30 -11.28 -7.59
C VAL A 293 -6.86 -10.82 -7.81
N ALA A 294 -6.03 -10.99 -6.81
CA ALA A 294 -4.64 -10.56 -6.81
C ALA A 294 -3.73 -11.61 -6.19
N ASP A 295 -2.53 -11.70 -6.72
CA ASP A 295 -1.44 -12.49 -6.18
C ASP A 295 -0.37 -11.57 -5.58
N VAL A 296 0.55 -12.13 -4.81
CA VAL A 296 1.63 -11.37 -4.17
C VAL A 296 2.62 -10.87 -5.22
N ALA A 297 2.91 -9.58 -5.20
CA ALA A 297 3.82 -8.94 -6.15
C ALA A 297 5.29 -8.94 -5.69
N PRO A 298 6.26 -8.93 -6.63
CA PRO A 298 7.70 -8.99 -6.30
C PRO A 298 8.29 -7.69 -5.74
N GLY A 299 7.51 -6.61 -5.68
CA GLY A 299 7.95 -5.26 -5.31
C GLY A 299 8.34 -4.42 -6.52
N VAL A 300 9.16 -3.38 -6.29
CA VAL A 300 9.60 -2.50 -7.37
C VAL A 300 10.55 -3.22 -8.31
N GLU A 301 10.32 -3.08 -9.60
CA GLU A 301 11.18 -3.56 -10.69
C GLU A 301 11.71 -2.36 -11.48
N VAL A 302 12.94 -2.47 -11.97
CA VAL A 302 13.63 -1.39 -12.71
C VAL A 302 14.12 -1.95 -14.02
N GLU A 303 13.74 -1.31 -15.11
CA GLU A 303 14.28 -1.54 -16.43
C GLU A 303 15.14 -0.33 -16.83
N VAL A 304 16.39 -0.58 -17.21
CA VAL A 304 17.29 0.46 -17.72
C VAL A 304 17.26 0.39 -19.23
N GLY A 305 16.70 1.42 -19.87
CA GLY A 305 16.74 1.57 -21.33
C GLY A 305 18.17 1.77 -21.79
N GLY A 306 18.60 1.04 -22.82
CA GLY A 306 19.83 1.38 -23.54
C GLY A 306 19.67 2.72 -24.24
N ASP A 307 20.76 3.47 -24.31
CA ASP A 307 20.83 4.72 -25.07
C ASP A 307 20.41 4.45 -26.53
N GLY A 308 19.22 4.93 -26.91
CA GLY A 308 18.75 4.98 -28.29
C GLY A 308 18.90 6.40 -28.82
#